data_48a57ffeb4b14033fdf5c42b678f3cf0
#
_entry.id   48a57ffeb4b14033fdf5c42b678f3cf0
#
_cell.length_a   1.000
_cell.length_b   1.000
_cell.length_c   1.000
_cell.angle_alpha   90.00
_cell.angle_beta   90.00
_cell.angle_gamma   90.00
#
_symmetry.space_group_name_H-M   'P 1'
#
loop_
_entity.id
_entity.type
_entity.pdbx_description
1 polymer ?
#
loop_
_entity_poly.entity_id
_entity_poly.type
_entity_poly.pdbx_seq_one_letter_code
_entity_poly.pdbx_strand_id
1 'polypeptide(L)'
;SKPYMIMNATQIRNMRSVLKSGMKVYFQLGADIDMAGIDDWQSLNGSGDFPYEIDFDGDSHVIKNFKCSAGDYPSFFGVLCGDCRNVGFVNASVSSARQGIGIITGYLGLKDKGNGNKTGRILNCYTTGEVIGSGAAGGIAGVLANSYDGQESYIKNCYSNATVSDQAASGGKAGGIAGRKVGVGGFIENCYAYGAVSATKGGVG
;
A
#
# COMPACT_ATOMS: atom_id res chain seq x y z
N SER A 1 18.74 -5.87 -12.09
CA SER A 1 18.23 -7.16 -12.59
C SER A 1 17.05 -6.92 -13.52
N LYS A 2 16.77 -7.86 -14.44
CA LYS A 2 15.61 -7.77 -15.34
C LYS A 2 14.33 -8.00 -14.51
N PRO A 3 13.28 -7.18 -14.64
CA PRO A 3 12.05 -7.37 -13.89
C PRO A 3 11.28 -8.62 -14.34
N TYR A 4 10.51 -9.18 -13.41
CA TYR A 4 9.47 -10.15 -13.76
C TYR A 4 8.30 -9.41 -14.43
N MET A 5 7.99 -9.79 -15.66
CA MET A 5 6.87 -9.20 -16.41
C MET A 5 5.55 -9.81 -15.97
N ILE A 6 4.58 -8.96 -15.65
CA ILE A 6 3.24 -9.35 -15.21
C ILE A 6 2.24 -8.95 -16.30
N MET A 7 1.62 -9.96 -16.91
CA MET A 7 0.72 -9.80 -18.04
C MET A 7 -0.74 -10.15 -17.71
N ASN A 8 -1.00 -10.76 -16.55
CA ASN A 8 -2.34 -11.21 -16.17
C ASN A 8 -2.47 -11.45 -14.67
N ALA A 9 -3.71 -11.65 -14.20
CA ALA A 9 -4.04 -11.82 -12.80
C ALA A 9 -3.42 -13.08 -12.16
N THR A 10 -3.23 -14.15 -12.93
CA THR A 10 -2.53 -15.35 -12.43
C THR A 10 -1.09 -15.04 -12.07
N GLN A 11 -0.40 -14.25 -12.88
CA GLN A 11 0.98 -13.85 -12.60
C GLN A 11 1.07 -12.90 -11.41
N ILE A 12 0.11 -11.96 -11.22
CA ILE A 12 0.01 -11.18 -9.98
C ILE A 12 -0.10 -12.10 -8.76
N ARG A 13 -0.99 -13.09 -8.82
CA ARG A 13 -1.17 -14.06 -7.73
C ARG A 13 0.11 -14.82 -7.38
N ASN A 14 0.92 -15.10 -8.39
CA ASN A 14 2.17 -15.85 -8.24
C ASN A 14 3.38 -14.99 -7.81
N MET A 15 3.24 -13.67 -7.70
CA MET A 15 4.35 -12.78 -7.30
C MET A 15 5.01 -13.25 -5.98
N ARG A 16 4.21 -13.72 -5.03
CA ARG A 16 4.70 -14.20 -3.73
C ARG A 16 5.70 -15.35 -3.86
N SER A 17 5.57 -16.23 -4.86
CA SER A 17 6.42 -17.40 -5.02
C SER A 17 7.88 -17.08 -5.33
N VAL A 18 8.17 -15.89 -5.82
CA VAL A 18 9.53 -15.45 -6.17
C VAL A 18 10.14 -14.51 -5.11
N LEU A 19 9.40 -14.13 -4.08
CA LEU A 19 9.91 -13.30 -3.00
C LEU A 19 10.87 -14.10 -2.13
N LYS A 20 12.03 -13.53 -1.82
CA LYS A 20 13.08 -14.15 -0.98
C LYS A 20 13.62 -13.14 0.01
N SER A 21 13.82 -13.56 1.25
CA SER A 21 14.45 -12.74 2.28
C SER A 21 15.84 -12.27 1.84
N GLY A 22 16.16 -11.02 2.12
CA GLY A 22 17.44 -10.40 1.80
C GLY A 22 17.64 -10.06 0.31
N MET A 23 16.65 -10.30 -0.53
CA MET A 23 16.73 -9.98 -1.96
C MET A 23 15.69 -8.93 -2.35
N LYS A 24 16.09 -7.99 -3.18
CA LYS A 24 15.19 -7.07 -3.87
C LYS A 24 14.65 -7.73 -5.13
N VAL A 25 13.33 -7.78 -5.25
CA VAL A 25 12.64 -8.35 -6.42
C VAL A 25 12.00 -7.24 -7.23
N TYR A 26 12.15 -7.31 -8.55
CA TYR A 26 11.67 -6.31 -9.50
C TYR A 26 10.51 -6.88 -10.30
N PHE A 27 9.38 -6.16 -10.32
CA PHE A 27 8.21 -6.50 -11.12
C PHE A 27 7.86 -5.33 -12.05
N GLN A 28 7.34 -5.65 -13.22
CA GLN A 28 6.82 -4.66 -14.16
C GLN A 28 5.51 -5.18 -14.77
N LEU A 29 4.49 -4.31 -14.81
CA LEU A 29 3.28 -4.64 -15.59
C LEU A 29 3.59 -4.47 -17.08
N GLY A 30 3.07 -5.36 -17.89
CA GLY A 30 3.11 -5.27 -19.34
C GLY A 30 1.70 -5.22 -19.95
N ALA A 31 0.67 -5.14 -19.09
CA ALA A 31 -0.73 -4.99 -19.48
C ALA A 31 -1.55 -4.49 -18.29
N ASP A 32 -2.73 -3.96 -18.57
CA ASP A 32 -3.77 -3.74 -17.56
C ASP A 32 -4.22 -5.08 -16.98
N ILE A 33 -4.35 -5.16 -15.65
CA ILE A 33 -4.71 -6.39 -14.96
C ILE A 33 -6.08 -6.24 -14.30
N ASP A 34 -7.00 -7.10 -14.65
CA ASP A 34 -8.28 -7.22 -13.93
C ASP A 34 -8.18 -8.33 -12.88
N MET A 35 -8.38 -7.98 -11.62
CA MET A 35 -8.38 -8.90 -10.48
C MET A 35 -9.78 -9.35 -10.08
N ALA A 36 -10.80 -9.12 -10.90
CA ALA A 36 -12.14 -9.64 -10.65
C ALA A 36 -12.10 -11.17 -10.49
N GLY A 37 -12.75 -11.67 -9.43
CA GLY A 37 -12.73 -13.10 -9.10
C GLY A 37 -11.53 -13.57 -8.27
N ILE A 38 -10.60 -12.68 -7.91
CA ILE A 38 -9.57 -12.94 -6.88
C ILE A 38 -10.06 -12.34 -5.57
N ASP A 39 -10.82 -13.11 -4.81
CA ASP A 39 -11.40 -12.67 -3.54
C ASP A 39 -10.59 -13.15 -2.31
N ASP A 40 -9.55 -13.96 -2.54
CA ASP A 40 -8.68 -14.54 -1.52
C ASP A 40 -7.28 -13.89 -1.46
N TRP A 41 -7.14 -12.66 -1.97
CA TRP A 41 -5.86 -11.98 -1.95
C TRP A 41 -5.34 -11.80 -0.53
N GLN A 42 -4.08 -12.17 -0.35
CA GLN A 42 -3.34 -11.85 0.85
C GLN A 42 -2.18 -10.93 0.48
N SER A 43 -2.01 -9.89 1.26
CA SER A 43 -0.92 -8.93 1.07
C SER A 43 0.43 -9.62 0.88
N LEU A 44 1.25 -9.12 -0.04
CA LEU A 44 2.53 -9.75 -0.40
C LEU A 44 3.50 -9.85 0.77
N ASN A 45 3.54 -8.80 1.60
CA ASN A 45 4.32 -8.71 2.83
C ASN A 45 3.41 -8.61 4.05
N GLY A 46 3.58 -9.49 5.01
CA GLY A 46 2.93 -9.40 6.32
C GLY A 46 3.79 -8.66 7.34
N SER A 47 3.42 -8.80 8.63
CA SER A 47 4.13 -8.25 9.78
C SER A 47 5.38 -9.05 10.18
N GLY A 48 5.80 -10.02 9.38
CA GLY A 48 6.93 -10.89 9.68
C GLY A 48 8.25 -10.14 9.84
N ASP A 49 9.21 -10.78 10.50
CA ASP A 49 10.48 -10.18 10.91
C ASP A 49 11.38 -9.71 9.75
N PHE A 50 11.03 -10.07 8.49
CA PHE A 50 11.83 -9.77 7.31
C PHE A 50 10.94 -9.37 6.14
N PRO A 51 10.55 -8.09 6.02
CA PRO A 51 9.79 -7.65 4.85
C PRO A 51 10.64 -7.81 3.59
N TYR A 52 10.04 -8.38 2.57
CA TYR A 52 10.67 -8.47 1.25
C TYR A 52 10.83 -7.07 0.67
N GLU A 53 11.95 -6.82 0.00
CA GLU A 53 12.13 -5.58 -0.73
C GLU A 53 11.59 -5.74 -2.16
N ILE A 54 10.59 -4.92 -2.50
CA ILE A 54 9.86 -5.02 -3.76
C ILE A 54 10.01 -3.70 -4.53
N ASP A 55 10.42 -3.81 -5.79
CA ASP A 55 10.36 -2.71 -6.75
C ASP A 55 9.30 -3.05 -7.80
N PHE A 56 8.19 -2.30 -7.80
CA PHE A 56 7.05 -2.54 -8.66
C PHE A 56 6.82 -1.33 -9.57
N ASP A 57 6.94 -1.55 -10.87
CA ASP A 57 6.65 -0.56 -11.90
C ASP A 57 5.37 -0.95 -12.66
N GLY A 58 4.36 -0.11 -12.55
CA GLY A 58 3.12 -0.30 -13.31
C GLY A 58 3.24 0.02 -14.78
N ASP A 59 4.31 0.69 -15.21
CA ASP A 59 4.53 1.11 -16.59
C ASP A 59 3.30 1.83 -17.21
N SER A 60 2.61 2.60 -16.40
CA SER A 60 1.36 3.31 -16.71
C SER A 60 0.12 2.42 -16.89
N HIS A 61 0.20 1.14 -16.59
CA HIS A 61 -0.94 0.24 -16.56
C HIS A 61 -1.75 0.35 -15.27
N VAL A 62 -2.92 -0.29 -15.25
CA VAL A 62 -3.82 -0.28 -14.10
C VAL A 62 -4.10 -1.69 -13.59
N ILE A 63 -4.33 -1.78 -12.27
CA ILE A 63 -4.86 -2.95 -11.58
C ILE A 63 -6.31 -2.64 -11.22
N LYS A 64 -7.26 -3.40 -11.76
CA LYS A 64 -8.70 -3.19 -11.59
C LYS A 64 -9.31 -4.21 -10.65
N ASN A 65 -10.37 -3.81 -9.95
CA ASN A 65 -11.21 -4.70 -9.12
C ASN A 65 -10.43 -5.44 -8.02
N PHE A 66 -9.34 -4.84 -7.54
CA PHE A 66 -8.56 -5.40 -6.44
C PHE A 66 -9.38 -5.45 -5.16
N LYS A 67 -9.37 -6.61 -4.48
CA LYS A 67 -10.01 -6.78 -3.18
C LYS A 67 -9.06 -7.37 -2.16
N CYS A 68 -9.10 -6.87 -0.91
CA CYS A 68 -8.35 -7.44 0.20
C CYS A 68 -9.08 -7.22 1.52
N SER A 69 -9.30 -8.30 2.28
CA SER A 69 -9.93 -8.22 3.61
C SER A 69 -9.17 -9.01 4.69
N ALA A 70 -8.09 -9.70 4.31
CA ALA A 70 -7.34 -10.61 5.17
C ALA A 70 -5.87 -10.21 5.31
N GLY A 71 -5.22 -10.71 6.36
CA GLY A 71 -3.81 -10.45 6.65
C GLY A 71 -3.61 -9.40 7.74
N ASP A 72 -2.35 -9.15 8.10
CA ASP A 72 -2.00 -8.21 9.17
C ASP A 72 -2.16 -6.75 8.74
N TYR A 73 -1.85 -6.44 7.50
CA TYR A 73 -1.94 -5.11 6.91
C TYR A 73 -2.65 -5.19 5.56
N PRO A 74 -3.99 -5.38 5.55
CA PRO A 74 -4.76 -5.60 4.33
C PRO A 74 -4.55 -4.47 3.33
N SER A 75 -4.01 -4.83 2.16
CA SER A 75 -3.63 -3.96 1.06
C SER A 75 -3.03 -4.81 -0.06
N PHE A 76 -2.60 -4.20 -1.15
CA PHE A 76 -1.91 -4.95 -2.19
C PHE A 76 -0.55 -5.49 -1.70
N PHE A 77 0.29 -4.63 -1.13
CA PHE A 77 1.63 -5.04 -0.66
C PHE A 77 1.67 -5.50 0.81
N GLY A 78 0.80 -5.02 1.68
CA GLY A 78 0.93 -5.17 3.13
C GLY A 78 1.93 -4.18 3.68
N VAL A 79 3.18 -4.59 3.88
CA VAL A 79 4.30 -3.70 4.16
C VAL A 79 5.09 -3.48 2.87
N LEU A 80 5.17 -2.25 2.40
CA LEU A 80 5.99 -1.91 1.24
C LEU A 80 7.35 -1.40 1.69
N CYS A 81 8.37 -2.22 1.42
CA CYS A 81 9.77 -1.84 1.46
C CYS A 81 10.31 -1.87 0.03
N GLY A 82 10.85 -0.75 -0.44
CA GLY A 82 11.18 -0.52 -1.85
C GLY A 82 10.18 0.40 -2.55
N ASP A 83 9.98 0.24 -3.83
CA ASP A 83 9.28 1.21 -4.65
C ASP A 83 7.99 0.65 -5.28
N CYS A 84 6.93 1.46 -5.30
CA CYS A 84 5.76 1.27 -6.17
C CYS A 84 5.58 2.53 -7.01
N ARG A 85 5.56 2.39 -8.33
CA ARG A 85 5.47 3.55 -9.20
C ARG A 85 4.64 3.30 -10.45
N ASN A 86 4.15 4.40 -11.03
CA ASN A 86 3.49 4.44 -12.35
C ASN A 86 2.32 3.46 -12.48
N VAL A 87 1.49 3.30 -11.46
CA VAL A 87 0.37 2.36 -11.46
C VAL A 87 -0.91 2.99 -10.92
N GLY A 88 -2.03 2.70 -11.57
CA GLY A 88 -3.37 3.01 -11.07
C GLY A 88 -4.02 1.78 -10.42
N PHE A 89 -4.67 1.96 -9.26
CA PHE A 89 -5.58 0.96 -8.69
C PHE A 89 -7.00 1.47 -8.86
N VAL A 90 -7.80 0.79 -9.67
CA VAL A 90 -9.13 1.25 -10.08
C VAL A 90 -10.20 0.32 -9.52
N ASN A 91 -11.22 0.92 -8.89
CA ASN A 91 -12.32 0.17 -8.29
C ASN A 91 -11.83 -0.87 -7.25
N ALA A 92 -10.89 -0.44 -6.39
CA ALA A 92 -10.35 -1.29 -5.33
C ALA A 92 -11.27 -1.32 -4.11
N SER A 93 -11.28 -2.43 -3.39
CA SER A 93 -12.02 -2.59 -2.13
C SER A 93 -11.13 -3.22 -1.07
N VAL A 94 -10.81 -2.45 -0.04
CA VAL A 94 -10.00 -2.93 1.09
C VAL A 94 -10.78 -2.72 2.38
N SER A 95 -11.06 -3.81 3.12
CA SER A 95 -11.81 -3.70 4.37
C SER A 95 -11.25 -4.63 5.43
N SER A 96 -11.06 -4.11 6.65
CA SER A 96 -10.60 -4.92 7.78
C SER A 96 -10.79 -4.22 9.11
N ALA A 97 -11.01 -5.01 10.17
CA ALA A 97 -10.92 -4.52 11.55
C ALA A 97 -9.48 -4.30 12.05
N ARG A 98 -8.48 -4.54 11.20
CA ARG A 98 -7.06 -4.33 11.51
C ARG A 98 -6.66 -2.86 11.33
N GLN A 99 -5.55 -2.50 11.97
CA GLN A 99 -4.91 -1.19 11.78
C GLN A 99 -3.98 -1.21 10.56
N GLY A 100 -3.75 -0.03 9.99
CA GLY A 100 -2.79 0.14 8.90
C GLY A 100 -3.28 -0.49 7.61
N ILE A 101 -4.34 0.05 7.04
CA ILE A 101 -4.89 -0.41 5.77
C ILE A 101 -4.91 0.72 4.73
N GLY A 102 -4.63 0.35 3.49
CA GLY A 102 -4.65 1.23 2.34
C GLY A 102 -4.73 0.42 1.05
N ILE A 103 -5.06 1.03 -0.05
CA ILE A 103 -5.19 0.28 -1.31
C ILE A 103 -3.83 -0.28 -1.73
N ILE A 104 -2.79 0.56 -1.77
CA ILE A 104 -1.46 0.14 -2.21
C ILE A 104 -0.73 -0.58 -1.08
N THR A 105 -0.67 0.03 0.10
CA THR A 105 0.07 -0.56 1.23
C THR A 105 -0.59 -0.26 2.57
N GLY A 106 -0.49 -1.19 3.50
CA GLY A 106 -0.86 -0.97 4.89
C GLY A 106 0.20 -0.16 5.63
N TYR A 107 1.47 -0.52 5.46
CA TYR A 107 2.62 0.23 5.97
C TYR A 107 3.61 0.55 4.86
N LEU A 108 3.97 1.82 4.74
CA LEU A 108 5.00 2.30 3.83
C LEU A 108 6.31 2.50 4.59
N GLY A 109 7.29 1.62 4.33
CA GLY A 109 8.51 1.51 5.12
C GLY A 109 8.30 0.80 6.45
N LEU A 110 9.34 0.28 7.04
CA LEU A 110 9.30 -0.41 8.32
C LEU A 110 10.61 -0.24 9.07
N LYS A 111 10.52 -0.07 10.39
CA LYS A 111 11.67 -0.23 11.28
C LYS A 111 11.90 -1.71 11.55
N ASP A 112 12.94 -2.25 10.96
CA ASP A 112 13.35 -3.62 11.26
C ASP A 112 14.30 -3.64 12.46
N LYS A 113 13.98 -4.42 13.45
CA LYS A 113 14.77 -4.55 14.70
C LYS A 113 16.09 -5.28 14.52
N GLY A 114 16.32 -5.96 13.40
CA GLY A 114 17.50 -6.82 13.20
C GLY A 114 18.29 -6.57 11.92
N ASN A 115 17.68 -6.04 10.86
CA ASN A 115 18.28 -5.93 9.51
C ASN A 115 18.33 -4.50 8.96
N GLY A 116 18.24 -3.51 9.83
CA GLY A 116 18.24 -2.11 9.42
C GLY A 116 16.86 -1.60 9.02
N ASN A 117 16.78 -0.30 8.82
CA ASN A 117 15.54 0.34 8.49
C ASN A 117 15.25 0.22 7.00
N LYS A 118 14.03 -0.14 6.65
CA LYS A 118 13.58 -0.29 5.26
C LYS A 118 12.68 0.87 4.89
N THR A 119 13.03 1.60 3.86
CA THR A 119 12.20 2.66 3.30
C THR A 119 11.25 2.13 2.26
N GLY A 120 10.09 2.79 2.13
CA GLY A 120 9.13 2.53 1.07
C GLY A 120 8.79 3.82 0.33
N ARG A 121 8.62 3.76 -0.98
CA ARG A 121 8.35 4.92 -1.82
C ARG A 121 7.19 4.63 -2.77
N ILE A 122 6.26 5.56 -2.87
CA ILE A 122 5.15 5.49 -3.82
C ILE A 122 5.18 6.75 -4.69
N LEU A 123 5.28 6.55 -6.01
CA LEU A 123 5.45 7.63 -6.98
C LEU A 123 4.50 7.49 -8.17
N ASN A 124 3.92 8.61 -8.61
CA ASN A 124 3.10 8.66 -9.82
C ASN A 124 1.99 7.60 -9.82
N CYS A 125 1.36 7.37 -8.68
CA CYS A 125 0.32 6.37 -8.51
C CYS A 125 -1.02 7.01 -8.22
N TYR A 126 -2.09 6.30 -8.51
CA TYR A 126 -3.42 6.73 -8.10
C TYR A 126 -4.30 5.57 -7.65
N THR A 127 -5.31 5.90 -6.84
CA THR A 127 -6.26 4.93 -6.32
C THR A 127 -7.69 5.43 -6.44
N THR A 128 -8.60 4.51 -6.75
CA THR A 128 -10.05 4.71 -6.65
C THR A 128 -10.71 3.51 -5.99
N GLY A 129 -11.85 3.71 -5.35
CA GLY A 129 -12.59 2.63 -4.71
C GLY A 129 -12.91 2.92 -3.24
N GLU A 130 -12.75 1.93 -2.37
CA GLU A 130 -13.15 2.03 -0.98
C GLU A 130 -12.13 1.42 -0.03
N VAL A 131 -11.91 2.10 1.10
CA VAL A 131 -11.12 1.61 2.24
C VAL A 131 -11.94 1.72 3.51
N ILE A 132 -12.19 0.58 4.19
CA ILE A 132 -12.89 0.54 5.47
C ILE A 132 -11.97 -0.07 6.52
N GLY A 133 -11.49 0.73 7.48
CA GLY A 133 -10.50 0.34 8.48
C GLY A 133 -10.90 0.49 9.91
N SER A 134 -9.99 0.12 10.80
CA SER A 134 -10.12 0.33 12.24
C SER A 134 -8.76 0.70 12.85
N GLY A 135 -8.44 2.00 12.85
CA GLY A 135 -7.25 2.54 13.52
C GLY A 135 -6.32 3.40 12.66
N ALA A 136 -6.06 3.05 11.41
CA ALA A 136 -5.36 3.90 10.45
C ALA A 136 -5.74 3.44 9.03
N ALA A 137 -6.61 4.20 8.38
CA ALA A 137 -7.10 3.93 7.04
C ALA A 137 -6.68 5.04 6.07
N GLY A 138 -6.08 4.71 4.94
CA GLY A 138 -5.67 5.68 3.93
C GLY A 138 -6.00 5.24 2.51
N GLY A 139 -6.33 6.19 1.65
CA GLY A 139 -6.66 5.88 0.26
C GLY A 139 -5.50 5.25 -0.51
N ILE A 140 -4.27 5.57 -0.15
CA ILE A 140 -3.04 5.00 -0.72
C ILE A 140 -2.33 4.12 0.31
N ALA A 141 -2.02 4.66 1.49
CA ALA A 141 -1.28 3.98 2.54
C ALA A 141 -1.99 4.11 3.89
N GLY A 142 -2.08 3.03 4.66
CA GLY A 142 -2.59 3.09 6.02
C GLY A 142 -1.66 3.89 6.92
N VAL A 143 -0.39 3.54 6.94
CA VAL A 143 0.64 4.19 7.75
C VAL A 143 1.85 4.54 6.90
N LEU A 144 2.25 5.81 6.96
CA LEU A 144 3.57 6.25 6.50
C LEU A 144 4.54 6.14 7.68
N ALA A 145 5.45 5.19 7.59
CA ALA A 145 6.42 4.92 8.64
C ALA A 145 7.66 5.82 8.52
N ASN A 146 8.52 5.73 9.50
CA ASN A 146 9.71 6.55 9.63
C ASN A 146 10.69 6.39 8.48
N SER A 147 11.43 7.50 8.28
CA SER A 147 12.72 7.48 7.62
C SER A 147 13.84 7.24 8.63
N TYR A 148 14.87 6.55 8.23
CA TYR A 148 16.04 6.26 9.04
C TYR A 148 17.31 6.36 8.21
N ASP A 149 18.41 6.76 8.84
CA ASP A 149 19.76 6.78 8.25
C ASP A 149 19.85 7.59 6.94
N GLY A 150 19.14 8.74 6.89
CA GLY A 150 19.15 9.62 5.71
C GLY A 150 18.34 9.10 4.52
N GLN A 151 17.63 7.98 4.67
CA GLN A 151 16.70 7.43 3.67
C GLN A 151 15.26 7.74 4.06
N GLU A 152 14.48 8.29 3.16
CA GLU A 152 13.11 8.72 3.44
C GLU A 152 12.07 7.83 2.77
N SER A 153 11.05 7.46 3.55
CA SER A 153 9.80 6.91 3.00
C SER A 153 8.93 8.06 2.51
N TYR A 154 8.32 7.95 1.33
CA TYR A 154 7.49 9.04 0.83
C TYR A 154 6.40 8.60 -0.15
N ILE A 155 5.39 9.47 -0.27
CA ILE A 155 4.34 9.39 -1.30
C ILE A 155 4.42 10.68 -2.10
N LYS A 156 4.68 10.57 -3.41
CA LYS A 156 4.92 11.74 -4.27
C LYS A 156 4.19 11.63 -5.60
N ASN A 157 3.64 12.76 -6.07
CA ASN A 157 2.91 12.88 -7.34
C ASN A 157 1.76 11.86 -7.44
N CYS A 158 1.01 11.68 -6.38
CA CYS A 158 -0.06 10.68 -6.29
C CYS A 158 -1.40 11.32 -6.03
N TYR A 159 -2.47 10.62 -6.40
CA TYR A 159 -3.80 11.06 -5.99
C TYR A 159 -4.71 9.89 -5.58
N SER A 160 -5.73 10.20 -4.79
CA SER A 160 -6.74 9.23 -4.38
C SER A 160 -8.15 9.78 -4.53
N ASN A 161 -9.02 9.02 -5.18
CA ASN A 161 -10.47 9.20 -5.18
C ASN A 161 -11.16 8.02 -4.47
N ALA A 162 -10.50 7.43 -3.50
CA ALA A 162 -11.10 6.39 -2.69
C ALA A 162 -11.97 7.00 -1.57
N THR A 163 -13.12 6.39 -1.31
CA THR A 163 -13.85 6.63 -0.06
C THR A 163 -13.11 5.95 1.07
N VAL A 164 -12.74 6.69 2.11
CA VAL A 164 -12.00 6.17 3.25
C VAL A 164 -12.81 6.30 4.53
N SER A 165 -13.03 5.20 5.22
CA SER A 165 -13.77 5.18 6.50
C SER A 165 -12.96 4.45 7.56
N ASP A 166 -12.70 5.10 8.69
CA ASP A 166 -12.16 4.45 9.88
C ASP A 166 -13.27 4.25 10.91
N GLN A 167 -13.54 2.99 11.24
CA GLN A 167 -14.61 2.55 12.13
C GLN A 167 -14.11 2.18 13.53
N ALA A 168 -12.91 2.60 13.91
CA ALA A 168 -12.36 2.33 15.22
C ALA A 168 -13.27 2.85 16.34
N ALA A 169 -13.43 2.06 17.39
CA ALA A 169 -14.22 2.45 18.57
C ALA A 169 -13.59 3.63 19.34
N SER A 170 -12.29 3.86 19.17
CA SER A 170 -11.57 5.01 19.72
C SER A 170 -10.27 5.26 18.93
N GLY A 171 -9.88 6.52 18.79
CA GLY A 171 -8.58 6.91 18.23
C GLY A 171 -8.37 6.57 16.75
N GLY A 172 -9.45 6.37 16.01
CA GLY A 172 -9.41 6.13 14.57
C GLY A 172 -8.73 7.26 13.82
N LYS A 173 -8.11 6.94 12.69
CA LYS A 173 -7.45 7.90 11.81
C LYS A 173 -7.73 7.54 10.36
N ALA A 174 -8.42 8.46 9.68
CA ALA A 174 -8.69 8.32 8.26
C ALA A 174 -8.03 9.46 7.48
N GLY A 175 -7.42 9.15 6.37
CA GLY A 175 -6.80 10.14 5.49
C GLY A 175 -6.99 9.81 4.02
N GLY A 176 -7.21 10.82 3.20
CA GLY A 176 -7.40 10.61 1.76
C GLY A 176 -6.18 9.99 1.08
N ILE A 177 -4.97 10.34 1.52
CA ILE A 177 -3.71 9.76 1.03
C ILE A 177 -3.16 8.74 2.03
N ALA A 178 -2.88 9.15 3.27
CA ALA A 178 -2.36 8.28 4.32
C ALA A 178 -3.17 8.47 5.60
N GLY A 179 -3.54 7.37 6.26
CA GLY A 179 -4.34 7.41 7.50
C GLY A 179 -3.53 7.91 8.68
N ARG A 180 -2.24 7.60 8.73
CA ARG A 180 -1.37 7.99 9.84
C ARG A 180 0.07 8.13 9.38
N LYS A 181 0.76 9.12 9.95
CA LYS A 181 2.22 9.19 9.93
C LYS A 181 2.78 8.82 11.31
N VAL A 182 3.83 8.02 11.37
CA VAL A 182 4.51 7.65 12.60
C VAL A 182 5.99 8.02 12.53
N GLY A 183 6.51 8.58 13.63
CA GLY A 183 7.92 8.93 13.83
C GLY A 183 8.40 10.14 13.06
N VAL A 184 9.72 10.23 12.82
CA VAL A 184 10.41 11.35 12.17
C VAL A 184 10.78 11.04 10.73
N GLY A 185 10.95 12.07 9.89
CA GLY A 185 11.14 11.90 8.45
C GLY A 185 9.86 11.41 7.76
N GLY A 186 9.99 11.07 6.50
CA GLY A 186 8.88 10.70 5.64
C GLY A 186 7.97 11.87 5.27
N PHE A 187 7.57 11.97 4.02
CA PHE A 187 6.77 13.08 3.53
C PHE A 187 5.75 12.66 2.47
N ILE A 188 4.77 13.53 2.30
CA ILE A 188 3.79 13.47 1.21
C ILE A 188 3.97 14.77 0.43
N GLU A 189 4.22 14.67 -0.87
CA GLU A 189 4.52 15.81 -1.73
C GLU A 189 3.75 15.71 -3.05
N ASN A 190 3.20 16.83 -3.51
CA ASN A 190 2.45 16.92 -4.76
C ASN A 190 1.33 15.87 -4.86
N CYS A 191 0.61 15.66 -3.76
CA CYS A 191 -0.48 14.69 -3.68
C CYS A 191 -1.79 15.39 -3.37
N TYR A 192 -2.89 14.83 -3.87
CA TYR A 192 -4.22 15.30 -3.51
C TYR A 192 -5.21 14.14 -3.37
N ALA A 193 -6.26 14.37 -2.57
CA ALA A 193 -7.36 13.44 -2.42
C ALA A 193 -8.67 14.20 -2.56
N TYR A 194 -9.67 13.58 -3.20
CA TYR A 194 -11.00 14.16 -3.38
C TYR A 194 -12.14 13.16 -3.11
N GLY A 195 -11.82 11.95 -2.67
CA GLY A 195 -12.80 11.01 -2.12
C GLY A 195 -13.28 11.40 -0.72
N ALA A 196 -14.43 10.92 -0.32
CA ALA A 196 -14.96 11.15 1.01
C ALA A 196 -14.09 10.48 2.08
N VAL A 197 -13.83 11.20 3.18
CA VAL A 197 -13.04 10.69 4.32
C VAL A 197 -13.84 10.84 5.60
N SER A 198 -13.97 9.77 6.38
CA SER A 198 -14.69 9.75 7.64
C SER A 198 -13.99 8.91 8.72
N ALA A 199 -14.15 9.31 9.98
CA ALA A 199 -13.73 8.52 11.14
C ALA A 199 -14.81 8.58 12.22
N THR A 200 -15.20 7.44 12.76
CA THR A 200 -16.30 7.33 13.74
C THR A 200 -15.94 8.03 15.06
N LYS A 201 -14.74 7.81 15.56
CA LYS A 201 -14.23 8.45 16.79
C LYS A 201 -12.73 8.73 16.67
N GLY A 202 -12.37 9.72 15.88
CA GLY A 202 -10.97 10.02 15.63
C GLY A 202 -10.73 11.22 14.75
N GLY A 203 -9.52 11.33 14.20
CA GLY A 203 -9.12 12.39 13.29
C GLY A 203 -9.29 12.01 11.83
N VAL A 204 -9.64 13.01 11.03
CA VAL A 204 -9.66 12.94 9.57
C VAL A 204 -8.65 13.94 8.99
N GLY A 205 -8.05 13.60 7.85
CA GLY A 205 -7.08 14.45 7.15
C GLY A 205 -6.91 14.08 5.67
#